data_986558583f2d1d20be33b7b3ad08079d
#
_entry.id   986558583f2d1d20be33b7b3ad08079d
#
_cell.length_a   1.000
_cell.length_b   1.000
_cell.length_c   1.000
_cell.angle_alpha   90.00
_cell.angle_beta   90.00
_cell.angle_gamma   90.00
#
_symmetry.space_group_name_H-M   'P 1'
#
loop_
_entity.id
_entity.type
_entity.pdbx_description
1 polymer ?
#
loop_
_entity_poly.entity_id
_entity_poly.type
_entity_poly.pdbx_seq_one_letter_code
_entity_poly.pdbx_strand_id
1 'polypeptide(L)'
;MVTILVSDHLHPDGVRELQKLGEVKVKTGLPPSELLKEVSDVDVLVVRSATKVTREVIEAAKKLKIVARAGVGLDNIDQEAAKEKGVKVLNAPESVSVAVAELTIGLMLSWCRKIPLADASMRAGRWEKSKFMGTELRGKTLGIIGTGRIGIEVAKRAKAFDMQLLGYDIVQNDQFLALEGKYVDLETLLKSSDFVSLHVPLNEKTRNLIGEKELRLMKKSAVLINTSRGAVVDENALVRALKEGWIAGACLDVYQKEPLPGDHPLLSLPNVILTPHLGASTEEAQREAALVIAEKIRRELK
;
A
#
# COMPACT_ATOMS: atom_id res chain seq x y z
N MET A 1 14.99 -33.08 1.34
CA MET A 1 15.50 -31.68 1.41
C MET A 1 14.38 -30.80 0.93
N VAL A 2 14.10 -29.69 1.61
CA VAL A 2 13.05 -28.75 1.21
C VAL A 2 13.51 -27.96 -0.01
N THR A 3 12.67 -27.83 -1.04
CA THR A 3 12.95 -27.05 -2.24
C THR A 3 12.13 -25.76 -2.20
N ILE A 4 12.80 -24.61 -2.30
CA ILE A 4 12.21 -23.29 -2.20
C ILE A 4 12.41 -22.54 -3.52
N LEU A 5 11.33 -22.11 -4.16
CA LEU A 5 11.38 -21.23 -5.33
C LEU A 5 11.11 -19.77 -4.89
N VAL A 6 12.01 -18.87 -5.23
CA VAL A 6 11.85 -17.43 -5.08
C VAL A 6 11.59 -16.85 -6.47
N SER A 7 10.37 -16.43 -6.75
CA SER A 7 9.93 -16.01 -8.09
C SER A 7 9.87 -14.49 -8.31
N ASP A 8 10.05 -13.71 -7.24
CA ASP A 8 10.20 -12.26 -7.29
C ASP A 8 11.52 -11.83 -6.66
N HIS A 9 11.98 -10.62 -6.99
CA HIS A 9 13.20 -10.08 -6.38
C HIS A 9 13.04 -9.99 -4.85
N LEU A 10 13.87 -10.73 -4.11
CA LEU A 10 13.89 -10.76 -2.65
C LEU A 10 15.23 -10.21 -2.15
N HIS A 11 15.21 -9.50 -1.02
CA HIS A 11 16.44 -8.98 -0.43
C HIS A 11 17.42 -10.11 -0.13
N PRO A 12 18.74 -9.93 -0.43
CA PRO A 12 19.75 -11.00 -0.28
C PRO A 12 19.83 -11.64 1.10
N ASP A 13 19.57 -10.87 2.18
CA ASP A 13 19.55 -11.38 3.55
C ASP A 13 18.48 -12.46 3.72
N GLY A 14 17.28 -12.24 3.16
CA GLY A 14 16.21 -13.22 3.19
C GLY A 14 16.56 -14.47 2.40
N VAL A 15 17.18 -14.33 1.23
CA VAL A 15 17.65 -15.48 0.44
C VAL A 15 18.67 -16.30 1.24
N ARG A 16 19.62 -15.65 1.92
CA ARG A 16 20.61 -16.33 2.79
C ARG A 16 19.94 -17.10 3.93
N GLU A 17 18.90 -16.53 4.56
CA GLU A 17 18.15 -17.26 5.61
C GLU A 17 17.35 -18.43 5.06
N LEU A 18 16.76 -18.30 3.88
CA LEU A 18 16.07 -19.42 3.20
C LEU A 18 17.04 -20.55 2.82
N GLN A 19 18.26 -20.26 2.39
CA GLN A 19 19.29 -21.24 2.06
C GLN A 19 19.69 -22.13 3.24
N LYS A 20 19.46 -21.68 4.47
CA LYS A 20 19.67 -22.49 5.68
C LYS A 20 18.55 -23.54 5.88
N LEU A 21 17.43 -23.42 5.17
CA LEU A 21 16.26 -24.28 5.29
C LEU A 21 16.21 -25.38 4.22
N GLY A 22 16.86 -25.15 3.07
CA GLY A 22 16.83 -26.09 1.97
C GLY A 22 17.50 -25.57 0.69
N GLU A 23 17.25 -26.25 -0.41
CA GLU A 23 17.67 -25.82 -1.74
C GLU A 23 16.82 -24.62 -2.19
N VAL A 24 17.46 -23.50 -2.51
CA VAL A 24 16.79 -22.27 -2.96
C VAL A 24 17.07 -22.01 -4.44
N LYS A 25 16.01 -21.97 -5.23
CA LYS A 25 16.03 -21.58 -6.65
C LYS A 25 15.51 -20.15 -6.78
N VAL A 26 16.35 -19.20 -7.17
CA VAL A 26 15.96 -17.81 -7.43
C VAL A 26 15.75 -17.65 -8.93
N LYS A 27 14.49 -17.50 -9.35
CA LYS A 27 14.09 -17.34 -10.76
C LYS A 27 13.01 -16.25 -10.86
N THR A 28 13.42 -15.03 -11.11
CA THR A 28 12.53 -13.85 -11.12
C THR A 28 12.02 -13.53 -12.51
N GLY A 29 10.83 -12.90 -12.59
CA GLY A 29 10.26 -12.46 -13.86
C GLY A 29 9.80 -13.61 -14.78
N LEU A 30 9.48 -14.76 -14.21
CA LEU A 30 9.00 -15.91 -14.98
C LEU A 30 7.66 -15.61 -15.68
N PRO A 31 7.54 -15.88 -16.98
CA PRO A 31 6.25 -15.92 -17.66
C PRO A 31 5.32 -16.97 -17.00
N PRO A 32 3.98 -16.82 -17.08
CA PRO A 32 3.06 -17.77 -16.44
C PRO A 32 3.31 -19.23 -16.83
N SER A 33 3.60 -19.51 -18.09
CA SER A 33 3.86 -20.87 -18.58
C SER A 33 5.14 -21.50 -18.02
N GLU A 34 6.16 -20.69 -17.72
CA GLU A 34 7.40 -21.14 -17.09
C GLU A 34 7.21 -21.31 -15.59
N LEU A 35 6.47 -20.41 -14.95
CA LEU A 35 6.14 -20.52 -13.53
C LEU A 35 5.43 -21.85 -13.24
N LEU A 36 4.47 -22.27 -14.07
CA LEU A 36 3.78 -23.56 -13.93
C LEU A 36 4.73 -24.77 -13.96
N LYS A 37 5.80 -24.70 -14.76
CA LYS A 37 6.83 -25.75 -14.81
C LYS A 37 7.71 -25.75 -13.56
N GLU A 38 8.15 -24.56 -13.16
CA GLU A 38 9.07 -24.38 -12.03
C GLU A 38 8.45 -24.71 -10.67
N VAL A 39 7.13 -24.49 -10.50
CA VAL A 39 6.44 -24.80 -9.24
C VAL A 39 6.12 -26.29 -9.06
N SER A 40 6.23 -27.10 -10.11
CA SER A 40 5.77 -28.50 -10.11
C SER A 40 6.38 -29.38 -9.02
N ASP A 41 7.59 -29.07 -8.59
CA ASP A 41 8.38 -29.90 -7.66
C ASP A 41 8.98 -29.10 -6.48
N VAL A 42 8.32 -27.99 -6.07
CA VAL A 42 8.77 -27.17 -4.94
C VAL A 42 7.86 -27.33 -3.73
N ASP A 43 8.45 -27.29 -2.55
CA ASP A 43 7.73 -27.33 -1.27
C ASP A 43 7.26 -25.92 -0.84
N VAL A 44 8.02 -24.87 -1.18
CA VAL A 44 7.76 -23.49 -0.77
C VAL A 44 7.90 -22.56 -1.97
N LEU A 45 6.88 -21.74 -2.22
CA LEU A 45 6.92 -20.64 -3.20
C LEU A 45 6.98 -19.31 -2.46
N VAL A 46 8.05 -18.54 -2.68
CA VAL A 46 8.24 -17.19 -2.13
C VAL A 46 8.01 -16.17 -3.23
N VAL A 47 7.08 -15.24 -2.98
CA VAL A 47 6.67 -14.20 -3.93
C VAL A 47 6.69 -12.82 -3.29
N ARG A 48 6.59 -11.77 -4.11
CA ARG A 48 6.19 -10.41 -3.71
C ARG A 48 4.92 -9.99 -4.45
N SER A 49 4.92 -8.88 -5.16
CA SER A 49 3.74 -8.35 -5.83
C SER A 49 3.65 -8.69 -7.32
N ALA A 50 4.78 -9.02 -7.97
CA ALA A 50 4.81 -9.23 -9.42
C ALA A 50 4.26 -10.60 -9.81
N THR A 51 4.65 -11.68 -9.11
CA THR A 51 4.17 -13.02 -9.37
C THR A 51 2.71 -13.19 -8.90
N LYS A 52 1.85 -13.63 -9.82
CA LYS A 52 0.46 -14.01 -9.52
C LYS A 52 0.37 -15.51 -9.24
N VAL A 53 -0.01 -15.87 -8.03
CA VAL A 53 -0.21 -17.25 -7.60
C VAL A 53 -1.68 -17.59 -7.80
N THR A 54 -2.03 -17.93 -9.04
CA THR A 54 -3.39 -18.31 -9.44
C THR A 54 -3.72 -19.73 -9.01
N ARG A 55 -5.00 -20.13 -9.12
CA ARG A 55 -5.44 -21.53 -8.93
C ARG A 55 -4.61 -22.51 -9.76
N GLU A 56 -4.35 -22.18 -11.03
CA GLU A 56 -3.54 -23.02 -11.93
C GLU A 56 -2.11 -23.23 -11.39
N VAL A 57 -1.47 -22.20 -10.85
CA VAL A 57 -0.14 -22.27 -10.24
C VAL A 57 -0.16 -23.21 -9.02
N ILE A 58 -1.18 -23.06 -8.17
CA ILE A 58 -1.34 -23.89 -6.99
C ILE A 58 -1.60 -25.36 -7.37
N GLU A 59 -2.45 -25.60 -8.37
CA GLU A 59 -2.77 -26.96 -8.84
C GLU A 59 -1.57 -27.64 -9.50
N ALA A 60 -0.76 -26.92 -10.27
CA ALA A 60 0.45 -27.44 -10.91
C ALA A 60 1.53 -27.85 -9.88
N ALA A 61 1.55 -27.22 -8.73
CA ALA A 61 2.55 -27.42 -7.70
C ALA A 61 2.24 -28.66 -6.82
N LYS A 62 2.72 -29.83 -7.23
CA LYS A 62 2.37 -31.14 -6.63
C LYS A 62 2.81 -31.31 -5.16
N LYS A 63 3.92 -30.66 -4.76
CA LYS A 63 4.52 -30.80 -3.42
C LYS A 63 4.35 -29.54 -2.56
N LEU A 64 3.70 -28.50 -3.08
CA LEU A 64 3.61 -27.18 -2.44
C LEU A 64 2.89 -27.27 -1.09
N LYS A 65 3.57 -26.83 -0.03
CA LYS A 65 3.08 -26.74 1.34
C LYS A 65 2.84 -25.30 1.77
N ILE A 66 3.68 -24.37 1.27
CA ILE A 66 3.67 -22.98 1.70
C ILE A 66 3.77 -22.06 0.49
N VAL A 67 2.89 -21.05 0.42
CA VAL A 67 3.07 -19.84 -0.38
C VAL A 67 3.37 -18.70 0.59
N ALA A 68 4.53 -18.05 0.44
CA ALA A 68 4.97 -17.00 1.34
C ALA A 68 5.17 -15.70 0.59
N ARG A 69 4.43 -14.65 0.97
CA ARG A 69 4.57 -13.31 0.38
C ARG A 69 5.41 -12.40 1.26
N ALA A 70 6.56 -11.96 0.75
CA ALA A 70 7.36 -10.91 1.37
C ALA A 70 6.69 -9.54 1.16
N GLY A 71 5.67 -9.25 1.97
CA GLY A 71 4.81 -8.07 1.92
C GLY A 71 3.51 -8.27 2.70
N VAL A 72 2.58 -7.31 2.60
CA VAL A 72 1.35 -7.27 3.42
C VAL A 72 0.16 -7.91 2.73
N GLY A 73 -0.24 -7.38 1.59
CA GLY A 73 -1.47 -7.80 0.91
C GLY A 73 -1.32 -9.21 0.32
N LEU A 74 -2.41 -9.88 0.11
CA LEU A 74 -2.45 -11.22 -0.48
C LEU A 74 -3.26 -11.23 -1.79
N ASP A 75 -3.45 -10.06 -2.38
CA ASP A 75 -4.31 -9.85 -3.55
C ASP A 75 -3.83 -10.59 -4.81
N ASN A 76 -2.55 -10.96 -4.86
CA ASN A 76 -1.95 -11.73 -5.95
C ASN A 76 -1.92 -13.25 -5.70
N ILE A 77 -2.55 -13.74 -4.63
CA ILE A 77 -2.58 -15.16 -4.26
C ILE A 77 -4.04 -15.61 -4.17
N ASP A 78 -4.39 -16.68 -4.88
CA ASP A 78 -5.67 -17.35 -4.74
C ASP A 78 -5.71 -18.14 -3.41
N GLN A 79 -6.25 -17.45 -2.38
CA GLN A 79 -6.27 -17.98 -1.02
C GLN A 79 -7.28 -19.15 -0.88
N GLU A 80 -8.35 -19.18 -1.70
CA GLU A 80 -9.34 -20.26 -1.70
C GLU A 80 -8.71 -21.53 -2.27
N ALA A 81 -8.07 -21.44 -3.42
CA ALA A 81 -7.35 -22.58 -4.00
C ALA A 81 -6.25 -23.10 -3.07
N ALA A 82 -5.51 -22.20 -2.39
CA ALA A 82 -4.50 -22.58 -1.41
C ALA A 82 -5.13 -23.37 -0.25
N LYS A 83 -6.24 -22.88 0.29
CA LYS A 83 -6.97 -23.54 1.38
C LYS A 83 -7.52 -24.91 0.98
N GLU A 84 -8.13 -25.01 -0.21
CA GLU A 84 -8.67 -26.27 -0.73
C GLU A 84 -7.58 -27.34 -0.87
N LYS A 85 -6.37 -26.94 -1.27
CA LYS A 85 -5.21 -27.83 -1.43
C LYS A 85 -4.40 -28.04 -0.16
N GLY A 86 -4.79 -27.39 0.96
CA GLY A 86 -4.05 -27.47 2.22
C GLY A 86 -2.71 -26.73 2.20
N VAL A 87 -2.52 -25.79 1.27
CA VAL A 87 -1.32 -24.96 1.16
C VAL A 87 -1.43 -23.78 2.12
N LYS A 88 -0.44 -23.59 2.98
CA LYS A 88 -0.41 -22.50 3.94
C LYS A 88 0.04 -21.21 3.28
N VAL A 89 -0.68 -20.11 3.51
CA VAL A 89 -0.33 -18.78 2.99
C VAL A 89 0.25 -17.93 4.12
N LEU A 90 1.47 -17.42 3.93
CA LEU A 90 2.18 -16.56 4.88
C LEU A 90 2.42 -15.17 4.27
N ASN A 91 2.41 -14.14 5.12
CA ASN A 91 2.78 -12.78 4.74
C ASN A 91 3.55 -12.06 5.86
N ALA A 92 4.06 -10.85 5.59
CA ALA A 92 4.86 -10.04 6.51
C ALA A 92 4.22 -8.65 6.75
N PRO A 93 3.05 -8.57 7.41
CA PRO A 93 2.32 -7.31 7.58
C PRO A 93 3.03 -6.31 8.50
N GLU A 94 3.95 -6.76 9.36
CA GLU A 94 4.73 -5.95 10.28
C GLU A 94 5.85 -5.14 9.60
N SER A 95 6.36 -5.60 8.47
CA SER A 95 7.62 -5.14 7.88
C SER A 95 7.54 -3.82 7.11
N VAL A 96 6.36 -3.37 6.69
CA VAL A 96 6.22 -2.21 5.78
C VAL A 96 5.54 -1.01 6.40
N SER A 97 5.09 -1.10 7.65
CA SER A 97 4.21 -0.08 8.24
C SER A 97 4.87 1.28 8.35
N VAL A 98 6.15 1.32 8.69
CA VAL A 98 6.95 2.54 8.78
C VAL A 98 7.14 3.16 7.40
N ALA A 99 7.58 2.39 6.41
CA ALA A 99 7.83 2.89 5.06
C ALA A 99 6.57 3.49 4.41
N VAL A 100 5.41 2.81 4.52
CA VAL A 100 4.14 3.33 3.99
C VAL A 100 3.73 4.61 4.71
N ALA A 101 3.91 4.68 6.04
CA ALA A 101 3.58 5.87 6.80
C ALA A 101 4.47 7.05 6.42
N GLU A 102 5.76 6.83 6.19
CA GLU A 102 6.69 7.87 5.74
C GLU A 102 6.36 8.37 4.33
N LEU A 103 6.02 7.48 3.41
CA LEU A 103 5.53 7.88 2.08
C LEU A 103 4.25 8.71 2.20
N THR A 104 3.31 8.30 3.04
CA THR A 104 2.05 9.03 3.28
C THR A 104 2.32 10.47 3.73
N ILE A 105 3.17 10.66 4.74
CA ILE A 105 3.55 12.00 5.22
C ILE A 105 4.36 12.75 4.14
N GLY A 106 5.25 12.07 3.44
CA GLY A 106 6.00 12.64 2.32
C GLY A 106 5.10 13.19 1.20
N LEU A 107 4.03 12.45 0.85
CA LEU A 107 3.01 12.88 -0.11
C LEU A 107 2.23 14.09 0.42
N MET A 108 1.83 14.11 1.70
CA MET A 108 1.17 15.26 2.33
C MET A 108 2.04 16.51 2.28
N LEU A 109 3.33 16.41 2.66
CA LEU A 109 4.28 17.51 2.60
C LEU A 109 4.53 17.96 1.15
N SER A 110 4.67 17.02 0.22
CA SER A 110 4.84 17.30 -1.20
C SER A 110 3.66 18.09 -1.78
N TRP A 111 2.44 17.71 -1.38
CA TRP A 111 1.22 18.45 -1.73
C TRP A 111 1.24 19.87 -1.12
N CYS A 112 1.37 19.95 0.21
CA CYS A 112 1.34 21.23 0.94
C CYS A 112 2.36 22.22 0.43
N ARG A 113 3.55 21.77 0.09
CA ARG A 113 4.68 22.61 -0.31
C ARG A 113 4.87 22.68 -1.82
N LYS A 114 4.00 22.03 -2.61
CA LYS A 114 4.06 21.97 -4.09
C LYS A 114 5.42 21.50 -4.62
N ILE A 115 6.07 20.56 -3.90
CA ILE A 115 7.46 20.16 -4.16
C ILE A 115 7.67 19.67 -5.60
N PRO A 116 6.85 18.76 -6.17
CA PRO A 116 7.08 18.26 -7.53
C PRO A 116 6.98 19.37 -8.58
N LEU A 117 6.06 20.30 -8.40
CA LEU A 117 5.87 21.42 -9.33
C LEU A 117 7.02 22.43 -9.23
N ALA A 118 7.48 22.71 -8.02
CA ALA A 118 8.61 23.61 -7.78
C ALA A 118 9.92 23.03 -8.36
N ASP A 119 10.19 21.74 -8.16
CA ASP A 119 11.35 21.05 -8.74
C ASP A 119 11.30 21.09 -10.28
N ALA A 120 10.15 20.78 -10.87
CA ALA A 120 9.97 20.84 -12.33
C ALA A 120 10.20 22.24 -12.90
N SER A 121 9.74 23.30 -12.19
CA SER A 121 9.98 24.68 -12.57
C SER A 121 11.47 25.03 -12.54
N MET A 122 12.18 24.64 -11.47
CA MET A 122 13.61 24.86 -11.33
C MET A 122 14.42 24.14 -12.42
N ARG A 123 14.11 22.87 -12.70
CA ARG A 123 14.79 22.09 -13.77
C ARG A 123 14.53 22.68 -15.15
N ALA A 124 13.40 23.38 -15.34
CA ALA A 124 13.11 24.14 -16.57
C ALA A 124 13.75 25.55 -16.60
N GLY A 125 14.66 25.87 -15.67
CA GLY A 125 15.35 27.14 -15.59
C GLY A 125 14.47 28.34 -15.14
N ARG A 126 13.33 28.09 -14.49
CA ARG A 126 12.40 29.13 -14.06
C ARG A 126 12.44 29.32 -12.55
N TRP A 127 12.52 30.59 -12.12
CA TRP A 127 12.48 31.03 -10.73
C TRP A 127 11.13 31.66 -10.40
N GLU A 128 10.12 30.79 -10.12
CA GLU A 128 8.72 31.22 -10.00
C GLU A 128 8.20 31.15 -8.55
N LYS A 129 8.98 31.64 -7.58
CA LYS A 129 8.72 31.56 -6.12
C LYS A 129 7.27 31.87 -5.73
N SER A 130 6.68 32.92 -6.30
CA SER A 130 5.32 33.36 -5.96
C SER A 130 4.21 32.38 -6.35
N LYS A 131 4.46 31.50 -7.34
CA LYS A 131 3.48 30.46 -7.76
C LYS A 131 3.41 29.28 -6.79
N PHE A 132 4.42 29.11 -5.94
CA PHE A 132 4.54 27.94 -5.05
C PHE A 132 4.24 28.29 -3.58
N MET A 133 3.39 29.30 -3.33
CA MET A 133 2.85 29.53 -2.00
C MET A 133 2.12 28.27 -1.54
N GLY A 134 2.55 27.69 -0.40
CA GLY A 134 2.02 26.47 0.17
C GLY A 134 1.31 26.68 1.49
N THR A 135 1.03 25.60 2.19
CA THR A 135 0.41 25.55 3.53
C THR A 135 1.25 24.70 4.48
N GLU A 136 1.01 24.85 5.78
CA GLU A 136 1.60 24.01 6.81
C GLU A 136 0.64 22.86 7.20
N LEU A 137 1.18 21.76 7.72
CA LEU A 137 0.39 20.68 8.34
C LEU A 137 -0.10 21.05 9.73
N ARG A 138 0.65 21.87 10.46
CA ARG A 138 0.36 22.31 11.83
C ARG A 138 -1.06 22.84 11.97
N GLY A 139 -1.79 22.33 12.95
CA GLY A 139 -3.17 22.72 13.25
C GLY A 139 -4.22 22.19 12.27
N LYS A 140 -3.81 21.46 11.21
CA LYS A 140 -4.73 20.78 10.28
C LYS A 140 -5.26 19.49 10.89
N THR A 141 -6.43 19.07 10.41
CA THR A 141 -7.05 17.80 10.81
C THR A 141 -6.74 16.72 9.79
N LEU A 142 -6.18 15.61 10.26
CA LEU A 142 -6.00 14.38 9.50
C LEU A 142 -7.05 13.36 9.89
N GLY A 143 -7.91 12.98 8.96
CA GLY A 143 -8.82 11.84 9.08
C GLY A 143 -8.12 10.57 8.61
N ILE A 144 -8.02 9.59 9.48
CA ILE A 144 -7.38 8.28 9.21
C ILE A 144 -8.48 7.21 9.12
N ILE A 145 -8.66 6.66 7.94
CA ILE A 145 -9.59 5.54 7.69
C ILE A 145 -8.77 4.25 7.72
N GLY A 146 -8.94 3.49 8.80
CA GLY A 146 -8.11 2.34 9.15
C GLY A 146 -6.98 2.69 10.11
N THR A 147 -7.20 2.45 11.41
CA THR A 147 -6.23 2.70 12.49
C THR A 147 -5.45 1.45 12.90
N GLY A 148 -5.19 0.57 11.92
CA GLY A 148 -4.30 -0.57 12.06
C GLY A 148 -2.82 -0.16 12.15
N ARG A 149 -1.90 -1.11 11.89
CA ARG A 149 -0.44 -0.88 11.99
C ARG A 149 0.03 0.37 11.24
N ILE A 150 -0.35 0.50 9.97
CA ILE A 150 0.06 1.64 9.13
C ILE A 150 -0.60 2.93 9.63
N GLY A 151 -1.92 2.92 9.88
CA GLY A 151 -2.64 4.10 10.36
C GLY A 151 -2.07 4.65 11.67
N ILE A 152 -1.64 3.79 12.59
CA ILE A 152 -0.94 4.21 13.83
C ILE A 152 0.40 4.85 13.52
N GLU A 153 1.20 4.29 12.62
CA GLU A 153 2.49 4.89 12.25
C GLU A 153 2.32 6.24 11.54
N VAL A 154 1.26 6.42 10.75
CA VAL A 154 0.87 7.71 10.18
C VAL A 154 0.43 8.68 11.29
N ALA A 155 -0.41 8.24 12.21
CA ALA A 155 -0.90 9.05 13.32
C ALA A 155 0.25 9.57 14.21
N LYS A 156 1.23 8.73 14.55
CA LYS A 156 2.44 9.13 15.31
C LYS A 156 3.19 10.27 14.62
N ARG A 157 3.39 10.17 13.33
CA ARG A 157 4.11 11.17 12.54
C ARG A 157 3.29 12.45 12.38
N ALA A 158 1.99 12.34 12.11
CA ALA A 158 1.09 13.48 11.99
C ALA A 158 1.00 14.26 13.33
N LYS A 159 0.98 13.55 14.45
CA LYS A 159 1.02 14.18 15.79
C LYS A 159 2.30 15.00 16.00
N ALA A 160 3.45 14.52 15.52
CA ALA A 160 4.71 15.26 15.57
C ALA A 160 4.71 16.55 14.69
N PHE A 161 3.78 16.66 13.74
CA PHE A 161 3.49 17.88 12.99
C PHE A 161 2.37 18.73 13.59
N ASP A 162 2.00 18.50 14.84
CA ASP A 162 0.93 19.21 15.55
C ASP A 162 -0.43 19.15 14.84
N MET A 163 -0.72 18.03 14.14
CA MET A 163 -2.02 17.81 13.50
C MET A 163 -3.05 17.29 14.52
N GLN A 164 -4.32 17.60 14.30
CA GLN A 164 -5.45 16.98 14.96
C GLN A 164 -5.77 15.65 14.27
N LEU A 165 -6.09 14.60 15.07
CA LEU A 165 -6.30 13.25 14.57
C LEU A 165 -7.75 12.81 14.75
N LEU A 166 -8.41 12.46 13.64
CA LEU A 166 -9.70 11.77 13.62
C LEU A 166 -9.52 10.37 13.05
N GLY A 167 -10.12 9.38 13.67
CA GLY A 167 -10.05 7.97 13.25
C GLY A 167 -11.42 7.40 12.91
N TYR A 168 -11.46 6.55 11.90
CA TYR A 168 -12.59 5.68 11.59
C TYR A 168 -12.07 4.26 11.36
N ASP A 169 -12.54 3.31 12.15
CA ASP A 169 -12.23 1.89 12.01
C ASP A 169 -13.38 1.06 12.59
N ILE A 170 -13.44 -0.23 12.26
CA ILE A 170 -14.38 -1.20 12.84
C ILE A 170 -13.99 -1.60 14.27
N VAL A 171 -12.70 -1.45 14.62
CA VAL A 171 -12.15 -1.71 15.96
C VAL A 171 -11.33 -0.50 16.39
N GLN A 172 -11.63 0.03 17.58
CA GLN A 172 -10.85 1.09 18.17
C GLN A 172 -9.49 0.54 18.67
N ASN A 173 -8.44 1.34 18.47
CA ASN A 173 -7.07 0.99 18.85
C ASN A 173 -6.59 1.93 19.97
N ASP A 174 -6.20 1.37 21.11
CA ASP A 174 -5.75 2.13 22.28
C ASP A 174 -4.50 2.99 21.97
N GLN A 175 -3.63 2.54 21.05
CA GLN A 175 -2.49 3.35 20.62
C GLN A 175 -2.93 4.63 19.90
N PHE A 176 -4.04 4.59 19.16
CA PHE A 176 -4.58 5.78 18.51
C PHE A 176 -5.16 6.77 19.54
N LEU A 177 -5.86 6.26 20.54
CA LEU A 177 -6.38 7.07 21.65
C LEU A 177 -5.24 7.69 22.47
N ALA A 178 -4.16 6.95 22.71
CA ALA A 178 -2.97 7.44 23.41
C ALA A 178 -2.24 8.58 22.67
N LEU A 179 -2.44 8.69 21.35
CA LEU A 179 -1.99 9.82 20.52
C LEU A 179 -2.98 11.00 20.51
N GLU A 180 -3.96 11.00 21.42
CA GLU A 180 -5.07 11.97 21.49
C GLU A 180 -5.95 11.95 20.21
N GLY A 181 -5.95 10.84 19.48
CA GLY A 181 -6.84 10.62 18.34
C GLY A 181 -8.28 10.40 18.80
N LYS A 182 -9.24 10.92 18.05
CA LYS A 182 -10.66 10.79 18.36
C LYS A 182 -11.35 9.93 17.30
N TYR A 183 -12.06 8.88 17.74
CA TYR A 183 -12.91 8.11 16.83
C TYR A 183 -14.22 8.82 16.57
N VAL A 184 -14.59 8.88 15.31
CA VAL A 184 -15.85 9.46 14.84
C VAL A 184 -16.45 8.57 13.74
N ASP A 185 -17.71 8.80 13.37
CA ASP A 185 -18.28 8.16 12.20
C ASP A 185 -17.63 8.69 10.89
N LEU A 186 -17.81 7.95 9.80
CA LEU A 186 -17.16 8.26 8.53
C LEU A 186 -17.59 9.65 8.00
N GLU A 187 -18.87 10.00 8.11
CA GLU A 187 -19.39 11.27 7.63
C GLU A 187 -18.76 12.45 8.38
N THR A 188 -18.67 12.36 9.69
CA THR A 188 -18.02 13.38 10.55
C THR A 188 -16.55 13.50 10.22
N LEU A 189 -15.83 12.39 10.02
CA LEU A 189 -14.42 12.39 9.61
C LEU A 189 -14.24 13.13 8.30
N LEU A 190 -15.03 12.79 7.27
CA LEU A 190 -14.91 13.38 5.93
C LEU A 190 -15.19 14.89 5.95
N LYS A 191 -16.24 15.33 6.66
CA LYS A 191 -16.60 16.75 6.78
C LYS A 191 -15.60 17.60 7.55
N SER A 192 -14.90 16.97 8.51
CA SER A 192 -14.02 17.70 9.44
C SER A 192 -12.55 17.72 9.04
N SER A 193 -12.12 16.81 8.16
CA SER A 193 -10.71 16.62 7.82
C SER A 193 -10.23 17.56 6.71
N ASP A 194 -8.98 18.02 6.84
CA ASP A 194 -8.26 18.74 5.79
C ASP A 194 -7.49 17.75 4.89
N PHE A 195 -7.10 16.61 5.48
CA PHE A 195 -6.52 15.46 4.80
C PHE A 195 -7.27 14.20 5.21
N VAL A 196 -7.56 13.32 4.25
CA VAL A 196 -8.16 12.00 4.49
C VAL A 196 -7.21 10.95 3.96
N SER A 197 -6.72 10.07 4.83
CA SER A 197 -5.75 9.03 4.48
C SER A 197 -6.32 7.63 4.70
N LEU A 198 -6.14 6.76 3.69
CA LEU A 198 -6.72 5.43 3.64
C LEU A 198 -5.68 4.36 3.98
N HIS A 199 -5.98 3.53 4.99
CA HIS A 199 -5.11 2.45 5.48
C HIS A 199 -5.90 1.17 5.77
N VAL A 200 -6.96 0.91 5.01
CA VAL A 200 -7.81 -0.29 5.11
C VAL A 200 -7.40 -1.34 4.07
N PRO A 201 -7.59 -2.65 4.35
CA PRO A 201 -7.44 -3.69 3.36
C PRO A 201 -8.57 -3.61 2.32
N LEU A 202 -8.35 -4.16 1.13
CA LEU A 202 -9.41 -4.32 0.13
C LEU A 202 -10.22 -5.59 0.43
N ASN A 203 -11.51 -5.43 0.63
CA ASN A 203 -12.49 -6.50 0.74
C ASN A 203 -13.86 -5.98 0.25
N GLU A 204 -14.90 -6.80 0.33
CA GLU A 204 -16.26 -6.42 -0.11
C GLU A 204 -16.78 -5.15 0.57
N LYS A 205 -16.47 -4.93 1.87
CA LYS A 205 -16.93 -3.77 2.64
C LYS A 205 -16.13 -2.49 2.37
N THR A 206 -14.90 -2.62 1.90
CA THR A 206 -13.99 -1.48 1.66
C THR A 206 -13.83 -1.16 0.17
N ARG A 207 -14.34 -2.01 -0.71
CA ARG A 207 -14.40 -1.71 -2.14
C ARG A 207 -15.28 -0.49 -2.39
N ASN A 208 -14.73 0.51 -3.08
CA ASN A 208 -15.38 1.80 -3.34
C ASN A 208 -15.92 2.47 -2.06
N LEU A 209 -15.25 2.26 -0.93
CA LEU A 209 -15.60 2.90 0.35
C LEU A 209 -15.66 4.43 0.23
N ILE A 210 -14.80 4.98 -0.62
CA ILE A 210 -14.79 6.40 -0.98
C ILE A 210 -15.33 6.52 -2.40
N GLY A 211 -16.63 6.72 -2.50
CA GLY A 211 -17.34 6.96 -3.74
C GLY A 211 -17.75 8.43 -3.91
N GLU A 212 -18.66 8.69 -4.84
CA GLU A 212 -19.14 10.05 -5.12
C GLU A 212 -19.75 10.73 -3.88
N LYS A 213 -20.56 9.99 -3.11
CA LYS A 213 -21.20 10.50 -1.90
C LYS A 213 -20.15 10.95 -0.88
N GLU A 214 -19.16 10.13 -0.63
CA GLU A 214 -18.10 10.37 0.34
C GLU A 214 -17.20 11.54 -0.11
N LEU A 215 -16.84 11.62 -1.39
CA LEU A 215 -16.07 12.72 -1.97
C LEU A 215 -16.81 14.07 -1.85
N ARG A 216 -18.14 14.07 -2.02
CA ARG A 216 -18.96 15.28 -1.86
C ARG A 216 -19.11 15.73 -0.40
N LEU A 217 -18.89 14.85 0.57
CA LEU A 217 -18.89 15.19 2.00
C LEU A 217 -17.58 15.85 2.44
N MET A 218 -16.49 15.65 1.70
CA MET A 218 -15.19 16.24 2.03
C MET A 218 -15.21 17.76 1.86
N LYS A 219 -14.34 18.46 2.60
CA LYS A 219 -14.11 19.90 2.38
C LYS A 219 -13.61 20.14 0.95
N LYS A 220 -14.02 21.24 0.32
CA LYS A 220 -13.47 21.66 -0.97
C LYS A 220 -11.95 21.89 -0.95
N SER A 221 -11.40 22.19 0.21
CA SER A 221 -9.95 22.33 0.44
C SER A 221 -9.27 21.03 0.82
N ALA A 222 -10.01 19.91 0.99
CA ALA A 222 -9.45 18.66 1.46
C ALA A 222 -8.65 17.93 0.38
N VAL A 223 -7.71 17.11 0.83
CA VAL A 223 -6.86 16.24 0.01
C VAL A 223 -7.08 14.79 0.41
N LEU A 224 -7.36 13.94 -0.57
CA LEU A 224 -7.45 12.49 -0.38
C LEU A 224 -6.07 11.85 -0.58
N ILE A 225 -5.68 10.94 0.31
CA ILE A 225 -4.42 10.20 0.22
C ILE A 225 -4.73 8.70 0.22
N ASN A 226 -4.28 8.01 -0.82
CA ASN A 226 -4.44 6.56 -0.90
C ASN A 226 -3.08 5.87 -1.12
N THR A 227 -2.58 5.26 -0.06
CA THR A 227 -1.40 4.39 -0.03
C THR A 227 -1.78 2.96 0.37
N SER A 228 -3.08 2.61 0.28
CA SER A 228 -3.60 1.30 0.66
C SER A 228 -3.87 0.40 -0.55
N ARG A 229 -5.05 0.52 -1.17
CA ARG A 229 -5.45 -0.19 -2.39
C ARG A 229 -6.27 0.73 -3.29
N GLY A 230 -6.03 0.70 -4.60
CA GLY A 230 -6.72 1.55 -5.57
C GLY A 230 -8.24 1.40 -5.52
N ALA A 231 -8.73 0.16 -5.48
CA ALA A 231 -10.16 -0.13 -5.49
C ALA A 231 -10.91 0.18 -4.18
N VAL A 232 -10.25 0.75 -3.16
CA VAL A 232 -10.92 1.37 -1.99
C VAL A 232 -11.61 2.67 -2.39
N VAL A 233 -11.15 3.29 -3.47
CA VAL A 233 -11.73 4.52 -4.04
C VAL A 233 -12.41 4.18 -5.37
N ASP A 234 -13.61 4.72 -5.59
CA ASP A 234 -14.18 4.79 -6.93
C ASP A 234 -13.38 5.77 -7.77
N GLU A 235 -12.50 5.25 -8.60
CA GLU A 235 -11.54 6.04 -9.39
C GLU A 235 -12.23 6.96 -10.41
N ASN A 236 -13.38 6.53 -10.96
CA ASN A 236 -14.18 7.38 -11.85
C ASN A 236 -14.81 8.55 -11.11
N ALA A 237 -15.34 8.30 -9.90
CA ALA A 237 -15.88 9.36 -9.05
C ALA A 237 -14.76 10.32 -8.61
N LEU A 238 -13.56 9.81 -8.28
CA LEU A 238 -12.41 10.63 -7.93
C LEU A 238 -11.97 11.54 -9.08
N VAL A 239 -11.89 11.02 -10.31
CA VAL A 239 -11.56 11.82 -11.51
C VAL A 239 -12.57 12.96 -11.70
N ARG A 240 -13.87 12.68 -11.51
CA ARG A 240 -14.91 13.73 -11.57
C ARG A 240 -14.75 14.75 -10.45
N ALA A 241 -14.54 14.28 -9.21
CA ALA A 241 -14.36 15.16 -8.05
C ALA A 241 -13.20 16.14 -8.23
N LEU A 242 -12.07 15.65 -8.78
CA LEU A 242 -10.89 16.45 -9.06
C LEU A 242 -11.12 17.47 -10.19
N LYS A 243 -11.81 17.07 -11.27
CA LYS A 243 -12.14 17.95 -12.39
C LYS A 243 -13.15 19.05 -12.02
N GLU A 244 -14.14 18.70 -11.22
CA GLU A 244 -15.23 19.60 -10.82
C GLU A 244 -14.93 20.36 -9.52
N GLY A 245 -13.77 20.09 -8.89
CA GLY A 245 -13.34 20.79 -7.67
C GLY A 245 -14.19 20.48 -6.44
N TRP A 246 -14.68 19.25 -6.28
CA TRP A 246 -15.34 18.82 -5.06
C TRP A 246 -14.36 18.75 -3.91
N ILE A 247 -13.11 18.35 -4.21
CA ILE A 247 -11.95 18.36 -3.31
C ILE A 247 -10.78 19.09 -3.96
N ALA A 248 -9.81 19.53 -3.19
CA ALA A 248 -8.65 20.25 -3.71
C ALA A 248 -7.71 19.37 -4.53
N GLY A 249 -7.55 18.11 -4.13
CA GLY A 249 -6.66 17.20 -4.84
C GLY A 249 -6.55 15.81 -4.23
N ALA A 250 -5.67 15.00 -4.82
CA ALA A 250 -5.37 13.67 -4.32
C ALA A 250 -3.88 13.33 -4.44
N CYS A 251 -3.39 12.50 -3.51
CA CYS A 251 -2.09 11.85 -3.57
C CYS A 251 -2.31 10.33 -3.62
N LEU A 252 -1.89 9.70 -4.70
CA LEU A 252 -2.19 8.30 -4.96
C LEU A 252 -0.90 7.51 -5.21
N ASP A 253 -0.71 6.44 -4.44
CA ASP A 253 0.36 5.47 -4.65
C ASP A 253 -0.16 4.17 -5.28
N VAL A 254 -1.49 3.99 -5.31
CA VAL A 254 -2.16 2.77 -5.76
C VAL A 254 -3.35 3.11 -6.67
N TYR A 255 -3.67 2.20 -7.59
CA TYR A 255 -4.67 2.39 -8.64
C TYR A 255 -5.58 1.16 -8.77
N GLN A 256 -6.75 1.31 -9.38
CA GLN A 256 -7.65 0.18 -9.64
C GLN A 256 -7.01 -0.84 -10.59
N LYS A 257 -6.26 -0.34 -11.57
CA LYS A 257 -5.45 -1.16 -12.49
C LYS A 257 -3.99 -0.75 -12.39
N GLU A 258 -3.14 -1.70 -12.08
CA GLU A 258 -1.68 -1.53 -12.01
C GLU A 258 -0.98 -2.45 -13.01
N PRO A 259 -0.06 -1.94 -13.84
CA PRO A 259 0.35 -0.54 -13.99
C PRO A 259 -0.78 0.37 -14.47
N LEU A 260 -0.76 1.65 -14.04
CA LEU A 260 -1.72 2.66 -14.50
C LEU A 260 -1.60 2.83 -16.02
N PRO A 261 -2.71 2.72 -16.81
CA PRO A 261 -2.65 2.91 -18.26
C PRO A 261 -2.14 4.30 -18.64
N GLY A 262 -1.35 4.37 -19.73
CA GLY A 262 -0.72 5.63 -20.17
C GLY A 262 -1.68 6.71 -20.67
N ASP A 263 -2.93 6.36 -20.93
CA ASP A 263 -4.02 7.25 -21.33
C ASP A 263 -4.99 7.57 -20.17
N HIS A 264 -4.64 7.15 -18.95
CA HIS A 264 -5.53 7.31 -17.80
C HIS A 264 -5.76 8.79 -17.45
N PRO A 265 -7.03 9.23 -17.20
CA PRO A 265 -7.36 10.63 -16.94
C PRO A 265 -6.59 11.29 -15.80
N LEU A 266 -6.23 10.54 -14.75
CA LEU A 266 -5.43 11.04 -13.62
C LEU A 266 -4.09 11.65 -14.06
N LEU A 267 -3.46 11.12 -15.13
CA LEU A 267 -2.16 11.59 -15.62
C LEU A 267 -2.19 13.03 -16.16
N SER A 268 -3.36 13.53 -16.55
CA SER A 268 -3.54 14.87 -17.10
C SER A 268 -4.04 15.90 -16.07
N LEU A 269 -4.39 15.47 -14.84
CA LEU A 269 -4.91 16.37 -13.82
C LEU A 269 -3.79 17.11 -13.09
N PRO A 270 -3.88 18.45 -12.97
CA PRO A 270 -2.84 19.24 -12.31
C PRO A 270 -2.87 19.17 -10.79
N ASN A 271 -3.97 18.65 -10.22
CA ASN A 271 -4.23 18.59 -8.79
C ASN A 271 -4.10 17.15 -8.23
N VAL A 272 -3.13 16.41 -8.73
CA VAL A 272 -2.77 15.07 -8.21
C VAL A 272 -1.27 14.93 -8.04
N ILE A 273 -0.86 14.11 -7.07
CA ILE A 273 0.50 13.55 -6.96
C ILE A 273 0.36 12.05 -7.11
N LEU A 274 1.14 11.48 -8.04
CA LEU A 274 1.07 10.06 -8.39
C LEU A 274 2.42 9.40 -8.17
N THR A 275 2.42 8.21 -7.52
CA THR A 275 3.61 7.37 -7.34
C THR A 275 3.29 5.93 -7.75
N PRO A 276 4.27 5.18 -8.28
CA PRO A 276 4.04 3.86 -8.88
C PRO A 276 4.12 2.74 -7.83
N HIS A 277 3.23 2.75 -6.83
CA HIS A 277 3.10 1.75 -5.75
C HIS A 277 4.41 1.57 -4.98
N LEU A 278 4.92 2.66 -4.40
CA LEU A 278 6.19 2.73 -3.69
C LEU A 278 6.10 2.46 -2.19
N GLY A 279 4.90 2.26 -1.63
CA GLY A 279 4.68 2.17 -0.18
C GLY A 279 5.66 1.28 0.58
N ALA A 280 6.03 0.12 0.01
CA ALA A 280 6.99 -0.83 0.58
C ALA A 280 8.37 -0.80 -0.11
N SER A 281 8.64 0.19 -0.95
CA SER A 281 9.85 0.25 -1.80
C SER A 281 10.99 0.98 -1.11
N THR A 282 11.33 0.58 0.11
CA THR A 282 12.55 0.99 0.82
C THR A 282 13.43 -0.22 1.08
N GLU A 283 14.74 -0.01 1.21
CA GLU A 283 15.71 -1.08 1.47
C GLU A 283 15.39 -1.78 2.79
N GLU A 284 15.05 -1.01 3.82
CA GLU A 284 14.73 -1.51 5.16
C GLU A 284 13.45 -2.36 5.15
N ALA A 285 12.37 -1.88 4.52
CA ALA A 285 11.12 -2.63 4.46
C ALA A 285 11.26 -3.92 3.66
N GLN A 286 12.02 -3.89 2.56
CA GLN A 286 12.28 -5.08 1.74
C GLN A 286 13.15 -6.11 2.48
N ARG A 287 14.17 -5.64 3.19
CA ARG A 287 15.02 -6.48 4.03
C ARG A 287 14.21 -7.12 5.14
N GLU A 288 13.45 -6.33 5.89
CA GLU A 288 12.62 -6.82 7.00
C GLU A 288 11.56 -7.82 6.52
N ALA A 289 10.86 -7.53 5.42
CA ALA A 289 9.87 -8.45 4.85
C ALA A 289 10.49 -9.80 4.48
N ALA A 290 11.69 -9.80 3.90
CA ALA A 290 12.39 -11.01 3.52
C ALA A 290 12.84 -11.84 4.74
N LEU A 291 13.33 -11.20 5.80
CA LEU A 291 13.73 -11.86 7.04
C LEU A 291 12.53 -12.44 7.79
N VAL A 292 11.45 -11.67 7.91
CA VAL A 292 10.20 -12.11 8.56
C VAL A 292 9.62 -13.34 7.86
N ILE A 293 9.59 -13.33 6.52
CA ILE A 293 9.09 -14.48 5.75
C ILE A 293 9.99 -15.70 5.92
N ALA A 294 11.29 -15.54 5.89
CA ALA A 294 12.21 -16.66 6.11
C ALA A 294 12.03 -17.30 7.50
N GLU A 295 11.83 -16.46 8.54
CA GLU A 295 11.56 -16.95 9.90
C GLU A 295 10.20 -17.63 10.01
N LYS A 296 9.15 -17.08 9.37
CA LYS A 296 7.82 -17.73 9.36
C LYS A 296 7.88 -19.09 8.65
N ILE A 297 8.56 -19.18 7.50
CA ILE A 297 8.77 -20.47 6.80
C ILE A 297 9.52 -21.45 7.69
N ARG A 298 10.57 -21.00 8.38
CA ARG A 298 11.35 -21.86 9.32
C ARG A 298 10.46 -22.46 10.41
N ARG A 299 9.52 -21.69 10.96
CA ARG A 299 8.58 -22.17 11.99
C ARG A 299 7.61 -23.21 11.47
N GLU A 300 7.17 -23.05 10.22
CA GLU A 300 6.19 -23.94 9.59
C GLU A 300 6.80 -25.25 9.07
N LEU A 301 8.10 -25.30 8.84
CA LEU A 301 8.81 -26.50 8.38
C LEU A 301 9.32 -27.38 9.54
N LYS A 302 9.23 -26.91 10.78
CA LYS A 302 9.53 -27.69 12.00
C LYS A 302 8.36 -28.57 12.38
#